data_adcad9f176e841c0c180c852c3521de4
#
_entry.id   adcad9f176e841c0c180c852c3521de4
#
_cell.length_a   1.000
_cell.length_b   1.000
_cell.length_c   1.000
_cell.angle_alpha   90.00
_cell.angle_beta   90.00
_cell.angle_gamma   90.00
#
_symmetry.space_group_name_H-M   'P 1'
#
loop_
_entity.id
_entity.type
_entity.pdbx_description
1 polymer ?
#
loop_
_entity_poly.entity_id
_entity_poly.type
_entity_poly.pdbx_seq_one_letter_code
_entity_poly.pdbx_strand_id
1 'polypeptide(L)'
;MQRATSIVRKPAVKADKVIDTVVLAHEDRQRRRAVLKTVHGSEILLDLDKAGVLSEGDALKLDDGGLVLVTAATQDLIEIRAENPLRLMRVAWHIGNRHTPAEITADALYIEDDHVLAEMIRGQGCSTTKVSRPFKPERGAYDHGGHDHGHDHGHKGHDHGHDHDHHHDHDQGHHHDHHAKAHANPPHGQPGHVHGPDCNHDHSHDHTHDVLQVGSHDHKHDHDHKHHHGHDHGHAPRAKHDH
;
A
#
# COMPACT_ATOMS: atom_id res chain seq x y z
N MET A 1 -29.71 -17.31 -15.14
CA MET A 1 -28.68 -16.79 -14.23
C MET A 1 -28.52 -15.32 -14.56
N GLN A 2 -28.74 -14.44 -13.57
CA GLN A 2 -28.58 -12.98 -13.73
C GLN A 2 -27.10 -12.64 -13.80
N ARG A 3 -26.76 -11.55 -14.49
CA ARG A 3 -25.38 -11.09 -14.68
C ARG A 3 -25.18 -9.76 -13.96
N ALA A 4 -24.04 -9.62 -13.28
CA ALA A 4 -23.60 -8.40 -12.62
C ALA A 4 -22.36 -7.85 -13.35
N THR A 5 -22.51 -6.66 -13.95
CA THR A 5 -21.47 -6.06 -14.83
C THR A 5 -20.79 -4.84 -14.22
N SER A 6 -21.35 -4.30 -13.12
CA SER A 6 -20.79 -3.10 -12.48
C SER A 6 -20.94 -3.14 -10.97
N ILE A 7 -20.05 -2.36 -10.31
CA ILE A 7 -20.01 -2.21 -8.86
C ILE A 7 -20.62 -0.86 -8.50
N VAL A 8 -21.57 -0.87 -7.57
CA VAL A 8 -22.08 0.34 -6.91
C VAL A 8 -21.38 0.46 -5.58
N ARG A 9 -20.64 1.53 -5.38
CA ARG A 9 -19.89 1.75 -4.14
C ARG A 9 -20.82 2.09 -2.98
N LYS A 10 -20.47 1.66 -1.78
CA LYS A 10 -21.26 1.78 -0.55
C LYS A 10 -22.03 3.11 -0.38
N PRO A 11 -21.41 4.31 -0.59
CA PRO A 11 -22.16 5.57 -0.44
C PRO A 11 -23.28 5.78 -1.44
N ALA A 12 -23.27 5.05 -2.57
CA ALA A 12 -24.27 5.16 -3.64
C ALA A 12 -25.26 3.99 -3.64
N VAL A 13 -25.13 3.04 -2.73
CA VAL A 13 -26.04 1.88 -2.63
C VAL A 13 -27.38 2.34 -2.07
N LYS A 14 -28.43 2.10 -2.84
CA LYS A 14 -29.83 2.37 -2.43
C LYS A 14 -30.41 1.12 -1.81
N ALA A 15 -30.76 1.18 -0.52
CA ALA A 15 -31.26 0.04 0.23
C ALA A 15 -32.56 -0.54 -0.34
N ASP A 16 -33.44 0.30 -0.89
CA ASP A 16 -34.69 -0.09 -1.54
C ASP A 16 -34.52 -0.91 -2.82
N LYS A 17 -33.31 -0.88 -3.41
CA LYS A 17 -32.95 -1.66 -4.61
C LYS A 17 -32.18 -2.94 -4.31
N VAL A 18 -31.79 -3.15 -3.05
CA VAL A 18 -31.09 -4.38 -2.64
C VAL A 18 -32.09 -5.52 -2.58
N ILE A 19 -31.90 -6.51 -3.45
CA ILE A 19 -32.79 -7.68 -3.57
C ILE A 19 -32.21 -8.93 -2.91
N ASP A 20 -30.87 -9.00 -2.75
CA ASP A 20 -30.18 -10.14 -2.13
C ASP A 20 -28.79 -9.73 -1.62
N THR A 21 -28.06 -10.68 -1.04
CA THR A 21 -26.72 -10.46 -0.48
C THR A 21 -25.81 -11.61 -0.89
N VAL A 22 -24.52 -11.30 -1.15
CA VAL A 22 -23.44 -12.29 -1.27
C VAL A 22 -22.47 -12.11 -0.12
N VAL A 23 -22.04 -13.24 0.47
CA VAL A 23 -21.06 -13.27 1.57
C VAL A 23 -19.76 -13.81 0.99
N LEU A 24 -18.73 -12.98 0.92
CA LEU A 24 -17.48 -13.28 0.20
C LEU A 24 -16.25 -13.15 1.10
N ALA A 25 -15.36 -14.16 1.04
CA ALA A 25 -14.03 -14.06 1.60
C ALA A 25 -13.20 -12.99 0.86
N HIS A 26 -12.08 -12.57 1.47
CA HIS A 26 -11.25 -11.49 0.90
C HIS A 26 -10.79 -11.81 -0.53
N GLU A 27 -10.30 -13.01 -0.76
CA GLU A 27 -9.83 -13.45 -2.09
C GLU A 27 -10.95 -13.44 -3.15
N ASP A 28 -12.17 -13.88 -2.78
CA ASP A 28 -13.31 -13.90 -3.69
C ASP A 28 -13.79 -12.50 -4.08
N ARG A 29 -13.53 -11.50 -3.21
CA ARG A 29 -13.86 -10.10 -3.48
C ARG A 29 -12.94 -9.41 -4.49
N GLN A 30 -11.84 -10.07 -4.90
CA GLN A 30 -10.88 -9.56 -5.91
C GLN A 30 -11.13 -10.13 -7.31
N ARG A 31 -12.07 -11.05 -7.45
CA ARG A 31 -12.34 -11.72 -8.74
C ARG A 31 -13.10 -10.81 -9.70
N ARG A 32 -12.62 -10.78 -10.95
CA ARG A 32 -13.30 -10.08 -12.04
C ARG A 32 -14.48 -10.87 -12.60
N ARG A 33 -14.36 -12.20 -12.66
CA ARG A 33 -15.37 -13.10 -13.19
C ARG A 33 -15.52 -14.33 -12.31
N ALA A 34 -16.74 -14.57 -11.84
CA ALA A 34 -17.07 -15.71 -10.98
C ALA A 34 -18.58 -15.97 -10.99
N VAL A 35 -18.97 -17.20 -10.72
CA VAL A 35 -20.36 -17.50 -10.32
C VAL A 35 -20.44 -17.36 -8.81
N LEU A 36 -21.31 -16.49 -8.34
CA LEU A 36 -21.53 -16.21 -6.93
C LEU A 36 -22.88 -16.75 -6.51
N LYS A 37 -22.94 -17.37 -5.34
CA LYS A 37 -24.19 -17.81 -4.72
C LYS A 37 -24.64 -16.80 -3.68
N THR A 38 -25.87 -16.34 -3.80
CA THR A 38 -26.48 -15.39 -2.86
C THR A 38 -26.98 -16.10 -1.59
N VAL A 39 -27.27 -15.34 -0.55
CA VAL A 39 -27.82 -15.86 0.72
C VAL A 39 -29.14 -16.60 0.51
N HIS A 40 -29.99 -16.12 -0.39
CA HIS A 40 -31.25 -16.80 -0.72
C HIS A 40 -31.10 -17.95 -1.71
N GLY A 41 -29.85 -18.31 -2.09
CA GLY A 41 -29.54 -19.47 -2.91
C GLY A 41 -29.56 -19.24 -4.41
N SER A 42 -29.80 -18.03 -4.88
CA SER A 42 -29.72 -17.67 -6.30
C SER A 42 -28.26 -17.66 -6.77
N GLU A 43 -28.05 -17.98 -8.05
CA GLU A 43 -26.73 -17.86 -8.68
C GLU A 43 -26.70 -16.63 -9.59
N ILE A 44 -25.65 -15.84 -9.45
CA ILE A 44 -25.36 -14.68 -10.29
C ILE A 44 -23.97 -14.82 -10.93
N LEU A 45 -23.85 -14.39 -12.17
CA LEU A 45 -22.57 -14.29 -12.85
C LEU A 45 -21.97 -12.90 -12.63
N LEU A 46 -20.92 -12.83 -11.83
CA LEU A 46 -20.06 -11.65 -11.79
C LEU A 46 -19.25 -11.62 -13.10
N ASP A 47 -19.30 -10.51 -13.83
CA ASP A 47 -18.56 -10.31 -15.08
C ASP A 47 -18.24 -8.83 -15.26
N LEU A 48 -17.20 -8.39 -14.57
CA LEU A 48 -16.76 -7.00 -14.56
C LEU A 48 -15.80 -6.72 -15.72
N ASP A 49 -15.94 -5.57 -16.38
CA ASP A 49 -15.03 -5.15 -17.46
C ASP A 49 -13.60 -4.94 -16.96
N LYS A 50 -13.46 -4.36 -15.77
CA LYS A 50 -12.17 -4.15 -15.12
C LYS A 50 -12.10 -4.91 -13.79
N ALA A 51 -10.92 -5.40 -13.44
CA ALA A 51 -10.71 -5.93 -12.10
C ALA A 51 -10.95 -4.83 -11.07
N GLY A 52 -11.70 -5.15 -10.02
CA GLY A 52 -11.99 -4.22 -8.94
C GLY A 52 -12.22 -4.98 -7.65
N VAL A 53 -11.70 -4.45 -6.55
CA VAL A 53 -11.92 -5.03 -5.23
C VAL A 53 -13.32 -4.66 -4.74
N LEU A 54 -14.12 -5.67 -4.43
CA LEU A 54 -15.41 -5.53 -3.76
C LEU A 54 -15.18 -5.30 -2.26
N SER A 55 -15.75 -4.23 -1.72
CA SER A 55 -15.67 -3.93 -0.29
C SER A 55 -16.95 -4.25 0.43
N GLU A 56 -16.87 -4.41 1.73
CA GLU A 56 -18.02 -4.49 2.62
C GLU A 56 -18.98 -3.33 2.41
N GLY A 57 -20.24 -3.66 2.06
CA GLY A 57 -21.30 -2.67 1.79
C GLY A 57 -21.33 -2.12 0.38
N ASP A 58 -20.43 -2.51 -0.52
CA ASP A 58 -20.62 -2.31 -1.96
C ASP A 58 -21.77 -3.18 -2.46
N ALA A 59 -22.30 -2.90 -3.64
CA ALA A 59 -23.32 -3.76 -4.27
C ALA A 59 -22.97 -4.06 -5.73
N LEU A 60 -23.33 -5.24 -6.16
CA LEU A 60 -23.27 -5.69 -7.55
C LEU A 60 -24.55 -5.28 -8.25
N LYS A 61 -24.45 -4.53 -9.34
CA LYS A 61 -25.61 -4.12 -10.15
C LYS A 61 -25.90 -5.18 -11.19
N LEU A 62 -27.10 -5.72 -11.13
CA LEU A 62 -27.61 -6.70 -12.08
C LEU A 62 -28.16 -6.02 -13.35
N ASP A 63 -28.29 -6.80 -14.42
CA ASP A 63 -28.80 -6.33 -15.73
C ASP A 63 -30.23 -5.78 -15.65
N ASP A 64 -31.05 -6.27 -14.72
CA ASP A 64 -32.42 -5.78 -14.46
C ASP A 64 -32.46 -4.52 -13.57
N GLY A 65 -31.30 -4.06 -13.10
CA GLY A 65 -31.19 -2.88 -12.23
C GLY A 65 -31.27 -3.17 -10.73
N GLY A 66 -31.54 -4.41 -10.32
CA GLY A 66 -31.44 -4.86 -8.94
C GLY A 66 -30.02 -4.79 -8.39
N LEU A 67 -29.89 -4.71 -7.08
CA LEU A 67 -28.60 -4.68 -6.39
C LEU A 67 -28.45 -5.91 -5.50
N VAL A 68 -27.27 -6.54 -5.55
CA VAL A 68 -26.87 -7.60 -4.62
C VAL A 68 -25.78 -7.06 -3.71
N LEU A 69 -26.07 -6.97 -2.42
CA LEU A 69 -25.16 -6.41 -1.41
C LEU A 69 -23.96 -7.34 -1.20
N VAL A 70 -22.78 -6.77 -1.03
CA VAL A 70 -21.56 -7.50 -0.69
C VAL A 70 -21.29 -7.40 0.80
N THR A 71 -21.16 -8.55 1.45
CA THR A 71 -20.82 -8.68 2.86
C THR A 71 -19.53 -9.51 2.99
N ALA A 72 -18.62 -9.07 3.86
CA ALA A 72 -17.40 -9.81 4.13
C ALA A 72 -17.71 -11.09 4.92
N ALA A 73 -17.20 -12.22 4.45
CA ALA A 73 -17.28 -13.48 5.17
C ALA A 73 -16.45 -13.43 6.45
N THR A 74 -16.88 -14.16 7.47
CA THR A 74 -16.06 -14.47 8.64
C THR A 74 -14.91 -15.37 8.20
N GLN A 75 -13.69 -15.00 8.58
CA GLN A 75 -12.45 -15.73 8.28
C GLN A 75 -11.60 -15.87 9.55
N ASP A 76 -10.72 -16.86 9.56
CA ASP A 76 -9.75 -17.01 10.63
C ASP A 76 -8.60 -16.03 10.40
N LEU A 77 -8.39 -15.16 11.38
CA LEU A 77 -7.44 -14.06 11.33
C LEU A 77 -6.52 -14.10 12.53
N ILE A 78 -5.40 -13.41 12.42
CA ILE A 78 -4.51 -13.07 13.51
C ILE A 78 -4.77 -11.62 13.91
N GLU A 79 -5.24 -11.41 15.15
CA GLU A 79 -5.25 -10.12 15.80
C GLU A 79 -3.86 -9.83 16.35
N ILE A 80 -3.34 -8.63 16.06
CA ILE A 80 -2.01 -8.16 16.44
C ILE A 80 -2.17 -6.96 17.35
N ARG A 81 -1.62 -7.03 18.56
CA ARG A 81 -1.61 -5.91 19.51
C ARG A 81 -0.19 -5.61 19.98
N ALA A 82 0.07 -4.37 20.35
CA ALA A 82 1.34 -3.92 20.88
C ALA A 82 1.13 -3.10 22.15
N GLU A 83 2.13 -3.06 23.02
CA GLU A 83 2.14 -2.26 24.25
C GLU A 83 2.06 -0.76 23.99
N ASN A 84 2.54 -0.31 22.81
CA ASN A 84 2.53 1.10 22.45
C ASN A 84 2.28 1.29 20.93
N PRO A 85 1.74 2.44 20.54
CA PRO A 85 1.38 2.71 19.14
C PRO A 85 2.57 2.66 18.17
N LEU A 86 3.77 3.10 18.60
CA LEU A 86 4.95 3.10 17.74
C LEU A 86 5.35 1.69 17.31
N ARG A 87 5.25 0.71 18.22
CA ARG A 87 5.53 -0.69 17.90
C ARG A 87 4.51 -1.23 16.91
N LEU A 88 3.23 -0.92 17.11
CA LEU A 88 2.17 -1.32 16.18
C LEU A 88 2.37 -0.72 14.77
N MET A 89 2.76 0.55 14.68
CA MET A 89 3.09 1.20 13.39
C MET A 89 4.28 0.55 12.69
N ARG A 90 5.33 0.16 13.43
CA ARG A 90 6.47 -0.57 12.86
C ARG A 90 6.04 -1.91 12.27
N VAL A 91 5.21 -2.65 12.99
CA VAL A 91 4.69 -3.94 12.49
C VAL A 91 3.78 -3.72 11.27
N ALA A 92 2.93 -2.69 11.27
CA ALA A 92 2.13 -2.33 10.09
C ALA A 92 3.00 -2.08 8.85
N TRP A 93 4.13 -1.36 9.03
CA TRP A 93 5.11 -1.13 7.96
C TRP A 93 5.71 -2.45 7.46
N HIS A 94 6.09 -3.37 8.36
CA HIS A 94 6.64 -4.68 7.97
C HIS A 94 5.63 -5.54 7.21
N ILE A 95 4.36 -5.51 7.61
CA ILE A 95 3.26 -6.24 6.93
C ILE A 95 3.03 -5.64 5.54
N GLY A 96 2.92 -4.30 5.45
CA GLY A 96 2.71 -3.59 4.18
C GLY A 96 3.86 -3.81 3.19
N ASN A 97 5.11 -3.84 3.67
CA ASN A 97 6.30 -4.11 2.84
C ASN A 97 6.34 -5.54 2.27
N ARG A 98 5.51 -6.43 2.79
CA ARG A 98 5.30 -7.80 2.26
C ARG A 98 4.06 -7.92 1.38
N HIS A 99 3.40 -6.80 1.10
CA HIS A 99 2.14 -6.75 0.34
C HIS A 99 1.04 -7.63 0.92
N THR A 100 1.07 -7.87 2.23
CA THR A 100 0.06 -8.65 2.93
C THR A 100 -1.15 -7.79 3.22
N PRO A 101 -2.36 -8.20 2.83
CA PRO A 101 -3.59 -7.50 3.21
C PRO A 101 -3.72 -7.40 4.73
N ALA A 102 -4.01 -6.20 5.22
CA ALA A 102 -4.17 -5.94 6.63
C ALA A 102 -5.34 -5.00 6.91
N GLU A 103 -6.17 -5.33 7.88
CA GLU A 103 -7.17 -4.43 8.44
C GLU A 103 -6.53 -3.66 9.59
N ILE A 104 -6.66 -2.32 9.58
CA ILE A 104 -6.06 -1.43 10.56
C ILE A 104 -7.17 -0.82 11.42
N THR A 105 -7.04 -0.96 12.74
CA THR A 105 -7.90 -0.31 13.71
C THR A 105 -7.08 0.59 14.64
N ALA A 106 -7.73 1.30 15.53
CA ALA A 106 -7.05 2.23 16.44
C ALA A 106 -6.00 1.55 17.35
N ASP A 107 -6.21 0.28 17.70
CA ASP A 107 -5.46 -0.44 18.74
C ASP A 107 -4.99 -1.84 18.32
N ALA A 108 -5.32 -2.28 17.10
CA ALA A 108 -4.96 -3.60 16.59
C ALA A 108 -4.82 -3.61 15.07
N LEU A 109 -4.07 -4.60 14.56
CA LEU A 109 -4.04 -4.98 13.15
C LEU A 109 -4.61 -6.39 13.04
N TYR A 110 -5.21 -6.70 11.88
CA TYR A 110 -5.68 -8.06 11.57
C TYR A 110 -5.13 -8.46 10.21
N ILE A 111 -4.64 -9.68 10.13
CA ILE A 111 -4.18 -10.33 8.90
C ILE A 111 -4.78 -11.73 8.81
N GLU A 112 -4.77 -12.33 7.63
CA GLU A 112 -5.12 -13.75 7.48
C GLU A 112 -4.16 -14.64 8.28
N ASP A 113 -4.62 -15.85 8.68
CA ASP A 113 -3.83 -16.76 9.54
C ASP A 113 -2.60 -17.28 8.80
N ASP A 114 -1.46 -16.62 9.04
CA ASP A 114 -0.14 -16.99 8.51
C ASP A 114 0.85 -17.17 9.67
N HIS A 115 1.36 -18.40 9.84
CA HIS A 115 2.26 -18.74 10.95
C HIS A 115 3.63 -18.06 10.82
N VAL A 116 4.14 -17.84 9.61
CA VAL A 116 5.44 -17.18 9.37
C VAL A 116 5.37 -15.70 9.75
N LEU A 117 4.28 -15.04 9.34
CA LEU A 117 4.02 -13.66 9.74
C LEU A 117 3.80 -13.54 11.25
N ALA A 118 3.07 -14.48 11.85
CA ALA A 118 2.85 -14.50 13.29
C ALA A 118 4.17 -14.60 14.07
N GLU A 119 5.13 -15.42 13.63
CA GLU A 119 6.46 -15.51 14.24
C GLU A 119 7.24 -14.21 14.10
N MET A 120 7.27 -13.62 12.92
CA MET A 120 7.91 -12.33 12.69
C MET A 120 7.32 -11.24 13.59
N ILE A 121 6.00 -11.18 13.72
CA ILE A 121 5.27 -10.22 14.54
C ILE A 121 5.61 -10.39 16.03
N ARG A 122 5.63 -11.62 16.52
CA ARG A 122 6.06 -11.91 17.89
C ARG A 122 7.52 -11.53 18.14
N GLY A 123 8.40 -11.76 17.15
CA GLY A 123 9.80 -11.33 17.17
C GLY A 123 9.95 -9.80 17.27
N GLN A 124 8.98 -9.02 16.78
CA GLN A 124 8.92 -7.56 16.93
C GLN A 124 8.32 -7.13 18.31
N GLY A 125 8.01 -8.08 19.19
CA GLY A 125 7.48 -7.81 20.53
C GLY A 125 5.98 -7.46 20.55
N CYS A 126 5.22 -7.90 19.57
CA CYS A 126 3.76 -7.79 19.56
C CYS A 126 3.11 -9.12 20.00
N SER A 127 1.92 -9.03 20.55
CA SER A 127 1.08 -10.21 20.80
C SER A 127 0.27 -10.58 19.58
N THR A 128 0.02 -11.88 19.40
CA THR A 128 -0.80 -12.42 18.33
C THR A 128 -1.86 -13.35 18.92
N THR A 129 -3.12 -13.17 18.51
CA THR A 129 -4.25 -14.00 18.95
C THR A 129 -5.06 -14.42 17.73
N LYS A 130 -5.43 -15.70 17.64
CA LYS A 130 -6.35 -16.18 16.60
C LYS A 130 -7.76 -15.73 16.91
N VAL A 131 -8.42 -15.15 15.93
CA VAL A 131 -9.80 -14.66 16.03
C VAL A 131 -10.56 -15.02 14.75
N SER A 132 -11.87 -15.22 14.87
CA SER A 132 -12.74 -15.47 13.71
C SER A 132 -13.71 -14.29 13.56
N ARG A 133 -13.57 -13.52 12.47
CA ARG A 133 -14.36 -12.30 12.23
C ARG A 133 -14.38 -11.93 10.74
N PRO A 134 -15.30 -11.04 10.29
CA PRO A 134 -15.24 -10.47 8.96
C PRO A 134 -13.93 -9.74 8.73
N PHE A 135 -13.26 -9.99 7.59
CA PHE A 135 -12.00 -9.37 7.23
C PHE A 135 -12.20 -8.21 6.26
N LYS A 136 -11.76 -7.01 6.64
CA LYS A 136 -11.93 -5.76 5.89
C LYS A 136 -10.60 -5.03 5.73
N PRO A 137 -9.63 -5.61 4.99
CA PRO A 137 -8.31 -5.01 4.85
C PRO A 137 -8.37 -3.66 4.15
N GLU A 138 -7.36 -2.83 4.43
CA GLU A 138 -7.16 -1.56 3.77
C GLU A 138 -7.01 -1.77 2.25
N ARG A 139 -7.53 -0.82 1.49
CA ARG A 139 -7.29 -0.78 0.05
C ARG A 139 -5.89 -0.26 -0.23
N GLY A 140 -5.25 -0.77 -1.27
CA GLY A 140 -3.98 -0.21 -1.74
C GLY A 140 -4.13 1.27 -2.14
N ALA A 141 -3.12 2.07 -1.86
CA ALA A 141 -3.13 3.52 -2.13
C ALA A 141 -3.41 3.84 -3.61
N TYR A 142 -3.09 2.92 -4.52
CA TYR A 142 -3.30 3.04 -5.97
C TYR A 142 -4.56 2.33 -6.48
N ASP A 143 -5.34 1.70 -5.59
CA ASP A 143 -6.59 1.00 -5.94
C ASP A 143 -7.79 1.98 -6.03
N HIS A 144 -7.52 3.20 -6.44
CA HIS A 144 -8.55 4.15 -6.82
C HIS A 144 -9.10 3.71 -8.17
N GLY A 145 -10.29 3.13 -8.17
CA GLY A 145 -11.01 2.77 -9.39
C GLY A 145 -10.91 3.90 -10.41
N GLY A 146 -10.09 3.67 -11.43
CA GLY A 146 -9.79 4.48 -12.60
C GLY A 146 -10.49 5.83 -12.68
N HIS A 147 -9.93 6.87 -12.08
CA HIS A 147 -10.04 8.20 -12.64
C HIS A 147 -9.14 8.17 -13.87
N ASP A 148 -9.75 7.82 -14.99
CA ASP A 148 -9.17 7.99 -16.31
C ASP A 148 -8.94 9.49 -16.51
N HIS A 149 -7.78 9.96 -16.05
CA HIS A 149 -7.24 11.23 -16.47
C HIS A 149 -6.72 11.00 -17.89
N GLY A 150 -7.66 10.96 -18.83
CA GLY A 150 -7.35 11.07 -20.26
C GLY A 150 -6.60 12.35 -20.48
N HIS A 151 -5.28 12.32 -20.30
CA HIS A 151 -4.39 13.32 -20.88
C HIS A 151 -4.38 13.08 -22.38
N ASP A 152 -5.42 13.60 -23.04
CA ASP A 152 -5.41 13.81 -24.48
C ASP A 152 -4.32 14.86 -24.78
N HIS A 153 -3.09 14.39 -24.92
CA HIS A 153 -2.00 15.15 -25.51
C HIS A 153 -2.22 15.17 -27.00
N GLY A 154 -3.19 15.99 -27.44
CA GLY A 154 -3.32 16.39 -28.82
C GLY A 154 -2.03 17.06 -29.27
N HIS A 155 -1.08 16.27 -29.77
CA HIS A 155 0.05 16.76 -30.51
C HIS A 155 -0.47 17.41 -31.81
N LYS A 156 -0.74 18.71 -31.76
CA LYS A 156 -0.82 19.52 -32.97
C LYS A 156 0.57 19.46 -33.59
N GLY A 157 0.67 18.72 -34.67
CA GLY A 157 1.85 18.69 -35.51
C GLY A 157 2.17 20.11 -35.98
N HIS A 158 3.23 20.67 -35.47
CA HIS A 158 3.89 21.83 -36.09
C HIS A 158 4.88 21.25 -37.09
N ASP A 159 4.40 21.24 -38.34
CA ASP A 159 5.23 21.05 -39.55
C ASP A 159 6.14 22.27 -39.67
N HIS A 160 7.38 22.15 -39.25
CA HIS A 160 8.45 23.09 -39.56
C HIS A 160 9.40 22.39 -40.52
N GLY A 161 9.08 22.51 -41.81
CA GLY A 161 10.03 22.25 -42.86
C GLY A 161 11.20 23.23 -42.73
N HIS A 162 12.37 22.74 -42.43
CA HIS A 162 13.63 23.42 -42.58
C HIS A 162 14.49 22.57 -43.52
N ASP A 163 14.42 22.96 -44.82
CA ASP A 163 15.46 22.64 -45.83
C ASP A 163 16.74 23.34 -45.42
N HIS A 164 17.75 22.59 -45.01
CA HIS A 164 19.12 23.03 -44.96
C HIS A 164 20.00 22.01 -45.66
N ASP A 165 20.19 22.26 -46.98
CA ASP A 165 21.32 21.75 -47.73
C ASP A 165 22.62 22.33 -47.17
N HIS A 166 23.44 21.51 -46.56
CA HIS A 166 24.84 21.77 -46.34
C HIS A 166 25.68 20.56 -46.76
N HIS A 167 26.14 20.65 -47.99
CA HIS A 167 27.29 19.90 -48.47
C HIS A 167 28.54 20.37 -47.73
N HIS A 168 29.19 19.48 -46.99
CA HIS A 168 30.57 19.58 -46.62
C HIS A 168 31.26 18.24 -46.84
N ASP A 169 31.95 18.16 -47.97
CA ASP A 169 33.04 17.21 -48.22
C ASP A 169 34.20 17.54 -47.29
N HIS A 170 34.52 16.63 -46.38
CA HIS A 170 35.85 16.53 -45.77
C HIS A 170 36.29 15.07 -45.69
N ASP A 171 37.02 14.71 -46.71
CA ASP A 171 37.93 13.58 -46.79
C ASP A 171 39.12 13.86 -45.89
N GLN A 172 39.26 13.13 -44.76
CA GLN A 172 40.54 12.85 -44.11
C GLN A 172 40.47 11.55 -43.30
N GLY A 173 41.11 10.52 -43.85
CA GLY A 173 41.30 9.25 -43.20
C GLY A 173 42.24 9.35 -41.99
N HIS A 174 41.82 8.81 -40.89
CA HIS A 174 42.72 8.39 -39.83
C HIS A 174 42.39 6.95 -39.46
N HIS A 175 43.29 6.06 -39.87
CA HIS A 175 43.40 4.68 -39.38
C HIS A 175 43.82 4.69 -37.93
N HIS A 176 43.00 4.18 -37.04
CA HIS A 176 43.43 3.74 -35.71
C HIS A 176 43.14 2.24 -35.56
N ASP A 177 44.24 1.48 -35.68
CA ASP A 177 44.27 0.07 -35.29
C ASP A 177 44.09 -0.06 -33.77
N HIS A 178 42.94 -0.58 -33.32
CA HIS A 178 42.78 -1.05 -31.95
C HIS A 178 42.86 -2.57 -31.92
N HIS A 179 43.99 -3.06 -31.48
CA HIS A 179 44.22 -4.46 -31.12
C HIS A 179 43.15 -4.94 -30.11
N ALA A 180 42.26 -5.80 -30.53
CA ALA A 180 41.39 -6.57 -29.68
C ALA A 180 42.20 -7.64 -28.97
N LYS A 181 42.45 -7.47 -27.67
CA LYS A 181 42.88 -8.57 -26.79
C LYS A 181 41.66 -9.35 -26.34
N ALA A 182 41.48 -10.53 -26.91
CA ALA A 182 40.53 -11.52 -26.46
C ALA A 182 40.96 -12.05 -25.07
N HIS A 183 40.19 -11.80 -24.05
CA HIS A 183 40.27 -12.50 -22.77
C HIS A 183 39.44 -13.79 -22.89
N ALA A 184 40.15 -14.91 -23.02
CA ALA A 184 39.58 -16.24 -22.91
C ALA A 184 39.25 -16.53 -21.44
N ASN A 185 37.97 -16.81 -21.15
CA ASN A 185 37.55 -17.42 -19.89
C ASN A 185 37.96 -18.90 -19.87
N PRO A 186 38.55 -19.42 -18.81
CA PRO A 186 38.78 -20.86 -18.66
C PRO A 186 37.49 -21.57 -18.25
N PRO A 187 37.27 -22.83 -18.66
CA PRO A 187 36.12 -23.61 -18.34
C PRO A 187 36.12 -24.08 -16.88
N HIS A 188 35.03 -23.79 -16.16
CA HIS A 188 34.76 -24.38 -14.85
C HIS A 188 34.31 -25.84 -15.02
N GLY A 189 35.14 -26.75 -14.61
CA GLY A 189 34.81 -28.16 -14.49
C GLY A 189 35.87 -28.91 -13.71
N GLN A 190 35.73 -28.94 -12.37
CA GLN A 190 36.26 -30.04 -11.56
C GLN A 190 35.42 -30.24 -10.30
N PRO A 191 35.01 -31.49 -9.99
CA PRO A 191 34.25 -31.83 -8.80
C PRO A 191 35.19 -32.17 -7.64
N GLY A 192 34.79 -31.84 -6.42
CA GLY A 192 35.33 -32.47 -5.22
C GLY A 192 36.25 -31.58 -4.37
N HIS A 193 35.63 -30.76 -3.49
CA HIS A 193 36.31 -30.39 -2.23
C HIS A 193 35.36 -30.82 -1.09
N VAL A 194 35.79 -31.88 -0.41
CA VAL A 194 35.20 -32.36 0.84
C VAL A 194 35.84 -31.50 1.94
N HIS A 195 35.04 -30.69 2.63
CA HIS A 195 35.48 -29.97 3.82
C HIS A 195 35.48 -30.93 4.99
N GLY A 196 36.66 -31.22 5.53
CA GLY A 196 36.84 -31.89 6.80
C GLY A 196 36.54 -30.96 8.00
N PRO A 197 36.35 -31.50 9.21
CA PRO A 197 35.78 -30.79 10.37
C PRO A 197 36.72 -29.81 11.09
N ASP A 198 37.86 -29.37 10.52
CA ASP A 198 38.86 -28.55 11.20
C ASP A 198 39.20 -27.22 10.49
N CYS A 199 38.25 -26.52 9.94
CA CYS A 199 38.45 -25.14 9.47
C CYS A 199 37.87 -24.14 10.48
N ASN A 200 38.63 -23.90 11.55
CA ASN A 200 38.42 -22.84 12.52
C ASN A 200 38.99 -21.54 11.95
N HIS A 201 38.16 -20.68 11.32
CA HIS A 201 38.55 -19.31 10.97
C HIS A 201 37.96 -18.36 11.99
N ASP A 202 38.76 -18.11 13.01
CA ASP A 202 38.57 -17.06 14.00
C ASP A 202 38.88 -15.70 13.36
N HIS A 203 37.87 -14.94 12.97
CA HIS A 203 37.96 -13.53 12.59
C HIS A 203 37.38 -12.67 13.69
N SER A 204 38.13 -12.51 14.77
CA SER A 204 37.91 -11.48 15.77
C SER A 204 38.26 -10.11 15.17
N HIS A 205 37.30 -9.35 14.70
CA HIS A 205 37.44 -7.92 14.45
C HIS A 205 37.00 -7.17 15.71
N ASP A 206 37.98 -6.85 16.53
CA ASP A 206 37.87 -5.96 17.68
C ASP A 206 37.75 -4.51 17.17
N HIS A 207 36.54 -3.95 17.15
CA HIS A 207 36.29 -2.54 16.95
C HIS A 207 35.95 -1.90 18.28
N THR A 208 37.01 -1.52 19.03
CA THR A 208 36.89 -0.58 20.13
C THR A 208 36.47 0.79 19.59
N HIS A 209 35.21 1.13 19.69
CA HIS A 209 34.72 2.50 19.50
C HIS A 209 34.93 3.29 20.80
N ASP A 210 35.84 4.21 20.70
CA ASP A 210 36.14 5.26 21.66
C ASP A 210 34.87 6.07 21.97
N VAL A 211 34.46 6.07 23.25
CA VAL A 211 33.32 6.85 23.71
C VAL A 211 33.79 8.28 23.91
N LEU A 212 33.52 9.13 22.92
CA LEU A 212 33.71 10.58 23.09
C LEU A 212 32.60 11.11 24.01
N GLN A 213 33.03 11.49 25.17
CA GLN A 213 32.32 12.21 26.21
C GLN A 213 32.00 13.62 25.69
N VAL A 214 30.71 13.89 25.36
CA VAL A 214 30.22 15.21 24.97
C VAL A 214 29.79 15.94 26.23
N GLY A 215 30.54 16.99 26.55
CA GLY A 215 30.28 17.88 27.67
C GLY A 215 28.97 18.64 27.53
N SER A 216 28.29 18.79 28.67
CA SER A 216 27.15 19.63 28.88
C SER A 216 27.49 21.10 28.62
N HIS A 217 26.86 21.71 27.60
CA HIS A 217 26.81 23.17 27.50
C HIS A 217 25.39 23.66 27.83
N ASP A 218 25.30 24.24 29.05
CA ASP A 218 24.20 25.08 29.47
C ASP A 218 24.21 26.37 28.62
N HIS A 219 23.21 26.56 27.76
CA HIS A 219 22.91 27.88 27.20
C HIS A 219 21.52 28.29 27.65
N LYS A 220 21.53 29.11 28.74
CA LYS A 220 20.43 29.97 29.09
C LYS A 220 20.35 31.08 28.03
N HIS A 221 19.25 31.16 27.30
CA HIS A 221 18.83 32.35 26.58
C HIS A 221 17.50 32.82 27.17
N ASP A 222 17.65 33.83 28.08
CA ASP A 222 16.58 34.73 28.48
C ASP A 222 16.27 35.67 27.30
N HIS A 223 15.07 35.56 26.72
CA HIS A 223 14.49 36.61 25.89
C HIS A 223 13.16 37.05 26.46
N ASP A 224 13.26 38.11 27.25
CA ASP A 224 12.18 38.94 27.76
C ASP A 224 11.66 39.82 26.60
N HIS A 225 10.48 39.55 26.05
CA HIS A 225 9.76 40.44 25.16
C HIS A 225 8.37 40.72 25.72
N LYS A 226 8.32 41.76 26.57
CA LYS A 226 7.09 42.48 26.92
C LYS A 226 6.59 43.22 25.67
N HIS A 227 5.43 42.86 25.15
CA HIS A 227 4.59 43.76 24.37
C HIS A 227 3.23 43.88 25.03
N HIS A 228 3.06 45.04 25.71
CA HIS A 228 1.78 45.58 26.09
C HIS A 228 1.08 46.15 24.84
N HIS A 229 -0.10 45.63 24.51
CA HIS A 229 -1.14 46.44 23.86
C HIS A 229 -2.48 46.09 24.50
N GLY A 230 -2.90 47.00 25.39
CA GLY A 230 -4.25 47.06 25.87
C GLY A 230 -5.15 47.67 24.79
N HIS A 231 -6.26 47.03 24.50
CA HIS A 231 -7.46 47.68 23.98
C HIS A 231 -8.65 47.19 24.79
N ASP A 232 -9.05 48.10 25.68
CA ASP A 232 -10.28 48.11 26.46
C ASP A 232 -11.43 48.51 25.51
N HIS A 233 -12.42 47.64 25.31
CA HIS A 233 -13.73 48.01 24.82
C HIS A 233 -14.80 47.37 25.68
N GLY A 234 -15.18 48.12 26.71
CA GLY A 234 -16.37 47.83 27.47
C GLY A 234 -17.64 47.95 26.63
N HIS A 235 -18.50 46.95 26.72
CA HIS A 235 -19.92 47.10 26.44
C HIS A 235 -20.75 46.50 27.57
N ALA A 236 -21.52 47.40 28.19
CA ALA A 236 -22.46 47.14 29.27
C ALA A 236 -23.65 46.28 28.83
N PRO A 237 -24.32 45.56 29.74
CA PRO A 237 -25.46 44.69 29.46
C PRO A 237 -26.75 45.51 29.32
N ARG A 238 -27.58 45.16 28.33
CA ARG A 238 -28.92 45.73 28.16
C ARG A 238 -30.00 44.74 28.62
N ALA A 239 -30.89 45.33 29.37
CA ALA A 239 -31.97 44.75 30.15
C ALA A 239 -33.04 43.99 29.32
N LYS A 240 -33.75 43.13 30.05
CA LYS A 240 -34.98 42.39 29.76
C LYS A 240 -36.10 43.28 29.22
N HIS A 241 -36.89 42.77 28.28
CA HIS A 241 -38.29 43.11 28.13
C HIS A 241 -39.10 41.82 27.93
N ASP A 242 -39.99 41.59 28.88
CA ASP A 242 -41.15 40.75 28.83
C ASP A 242 -42.16 41.31 27.80
N HIS A 243 -42.72 40.41 26.94
CA HIS A 243 -44.13 40.37 26.57
C HIS A 243 -44.38 39.00 25.92
#